data_8db19fdb7dbdd7a34e9172a41f850288
#
_entry.id   8db19fdb7dbdd7a34e9172a41f850288
#
_cell.length_a   1.000
_cell.length_b   1.000
_cell.length_c   1.000
_cell.angle_alpha   90.00
_cell.angle_beta   90.00
_cell.angle_gamma   90.00
#
_symmetry.space_group_name_H-M   'P 1'
#
loop_
_entity.id
_entity.type
_entity.pdbx_description
1 polymer ?
#
loop_
_entity_poly.entity_id
_entity_poly.type
_entity_poly.pdbx_seq_one_letter_code
_entity_poly.pdbx_strand_id
1 'polypeptide(L)'
;MGEPSQAAGPGLPSSPPPPPPGPRSGCSLAPTAGKGTPQPGGDITGHLTFPLLSVTLLVSFGSSMLYGYNLAVVNSPAAHIKAFYNATWSRRYGHGLAPGPLTLLYSLTVSIFALGGLVGSLLVGVLVEQYGRNGALSRSALLVLLASGFMGFSRELGSPEMVIVGRSITGLHSGICLSVVPLYLGEIAPKNLRGFLGLIPSIFICLGVFFAQVLGLPELLGEDRFWPLYLSVVVVPASLQLLLLHCFPESPRYLLIERNDVCRATKALCRFLGTSDVQEVIEEMKEEQRSLSSVEMVSIWQLLQDHSVRWQTLSVVVVNAGMQLSGIDAIWFYTNTIFKNARIPAAQIPYTTVGTGAIEVVAGLIGTTLPWMRYVSVACVVGIIAGFCMGPAGVPFLMTAELFTQSHRPAAYIVGGSLNWLCNFTIGLIFPFLQMSAGAFCYLVFCGICLLVALYVYLVVPETKNKTFMEISHIFATRRSFLSIPAHLIGMKKLDGYGALESSSLEDSGSRLP
;
A
#
# COMPACT_ATOMS: atom_id res chain seq x y z
N MET A 1 80.66 1.85 17.54
CA MET A 1 80.83 0.54 16.90
C MET A 1 79.42 0.02 16.73
N GLY A 2 78.76 0.06 15.64
CA GLY A 2 79.05 -0.20 14.24
C GLY A 2 77.81 -0.94 13.77
N GLU A 3 76.90 -0.25 13.08
CA GLU A 3 75.85 -0.85 12.23
C GLU A 3 76.46 -1.75 11.15
N PRO A 4 75.67 -2.60 10.48
CA PRO A 4 75.09 -2.14 9.27
C PRO A 4 73.64 -2.59 8.94
N SER A 5 72.95 -1.68 8.33
CA SER A 5 71.87 -1.71 7.40
C SER A 5 71.74 -2.99 6.56
N GLN A 6 70.52 -3.60 6.51
CA GLN A 6 70.13 -4.52 5.42
C GLN A 6 68.96 -3.94 4.62
N ALA A 7 69.22 -3.91 3.33
CA ALA A 7 68.37 -3.39 2.28
C ALA A 7 67.06 -4.24 2.07
N ALA A 8 65.98 -3.56 1.82
CA ALA A 8 64.70 -4.12 1.41
C ALA A 8 64.80 -4.62 -0.05
N GLY A 9 64.52 -5.90 -0.29
CA GLY A 9 64.32 -6.48 -1.62
C GLY A 9 62.96 -6.16 -2.20
N PRO A 10 62.82 -6.16 -3.53
CA PRO A 10 61.56 -5.76 -4.22
C PRO A 10 60.45 -6.81 -4.03
N GLY A 11 59.28 -6.34 -3.61
CA GLY A 11 58.09 -7.18 -3.44
C GLY A 11 57.64 -7.84 -4.75
N LEU A 12 57.32 -9.12 -4.63
CA LEU A 12 56.66 -9.91 -5.69
C LEU A 12 55.26 -9.31 -6.00
N PRO A 13 54.83 -9.32 -7.25
CA PRO A 13 53.51 -8.82 -7.65
C PRO A 13 52.41 -9.74 -7.08
N SER A 14 51.42 -9.16 -6.38
CA SER A 14 50.24 -9.83 -5.91
C SER A 14 49.49 -10.48 -7.07
N SER A 15 49.18 -11.78 -6.92
CA SER A 15 48.33 -12.51 -7.87
C SER A 15 46.96 -11.83 -8.06
N PRO A 16 46.42 -11.78 -9.28
CA PRO A 16 45.09 -11.20 -9.54
C PRO A 16 44.01 -11.99 -8.77
N PRO A 17 42.92 -11.31 -8.36
CA PRO A 17 41.79 -11.99 -7.69
C PRO A 17 41.19 -13.06 -8.61
N PRO A 18 40.65 -14.16 -8.07
CA PRO A 18 40.06 -15.21 -8.87
C PRO A 18 38.88 -14.66 -9.67
N PRO A 19 38.68 -15.14 -10.93
CA PRO A 19 37.55 -14.71 -11.75
C PRO A 19 36.23 -15.08 -11.06
N PRO A 20 35.14 -14.27 -11.27
CA PRO A 20 33.83 -14.57 -10.72
C PRO A 20 33.37 -15.96 -11.21
N PRO A 21 32.65 -16.73 -10.39
CA PRO A 21 32.16 -18.04 -10.78
C PRO A 21 31.32 -17.92 -12.05
N GLY A 22 31.72 -18.62 -13.08
CA GLY A 22 31.04 -18.68 -14.37
C GLY A 22 29.58 -19.13 -14.23
N PRO A 23 28.70 -18.82 -15.17
CA PRO A 23 27.30 -19.18 -15.10
C PRO A 23 27.15 -20.68 -14.94
N ARG A 24 26.48 -21.10 -13.85
CA ARG A 24 26.18 -22.50 -13.58
C ARG A 24 25.42 -23.06 -14.77
N SER A 25 25.97 -24.11 -15.34
CA SER A 25 25.53 -24.89 -16.49
C SER A 25 24.00 -25.05 -16.58
N GLY A 26 23.51 -24.90 -17.82
CA GLY A 26 22.13 -24.85 -18.24
C GLY A 26 21.20 -25.88 -17.59
N CYS A 27 20.04 -25.40 -17.20
CA CYS A 27 18.90 -26.20 -16.78
C CYS A 27 18.41 -27.01 -17.98
N SER A 28 18.78 -28.31 -18.06
CA SER A 28 18.21 -29.22 -19.05
C SER A 28 16.78 -29.56 -18.61
N LEU A 29 15.79 -28.86 -19.15
CA LEU A 29 14.43 -29.34 -19.18
C LEU A 29 14.40 -30.47 -20.22
N ALA A 30 14.17 -31.72 -19.77
CA ALA A 30 13.92 -32.83 -20.67
C ALA A 30 12.73 -32.49 -21.58
N PRO A 31 12.84 -32.63 -22.91
CA PRO A 31 11.75 -32.35 -23.79
C PRO A 31 10.69 -33.46 -23.65
N THR A 32 9.56 -33.15 -23.00
CA THR A 32 8.36 -33.97 -23.16
C THR A 32 7.83 -33.74 -24.58
N ALA A 33 7.98 -34.76 -25.38
CA ALA A 33 7.53 -34.77 -26.78
C ALA A 33 6.00 -34.60 -26.87
N GLY A 34 5.58 -33.40 -27.21
CA GLY A 34 4.24 -33.06 -27.66
C GLY A 34 4.37 -32.33 -28.99
N LYS A 35 4.09 -33.03 -30.11
CA LYS A 35 4.06 -32.44 -31.45
C LYS A 35 2.94 -31.43 -31.55
N GLY A 36 3.28 -30.14 -31.48
CA GLY A 36 2.45 -29.03 -31.91
C GLY A 36 3.29 -28.14 -32.81
N THR A 37 2.87 -27.92 -34.03
CA THR A 37 3.49 -27.01 -34.99
C THR A 37 3.55 -25.60 -34.44
N PRO A 38 4.67 -24.86 -34.62
CA PRO A 38 4.76 -23.47 -34.16
C PRO A 38 3.86 -22.59 -35.02
N GLN A 39 2.84 -21.97 -34.42
CA GLN A 39 2.16 -20.82 -35.02
C GLN A 39 2.95 -19.55 -34.71
N PRO A 40 3.25 -18.72 -35.71
CA PRO A 40 3.92 -17.44 -35.49
C PRO A 40 2.91 -16.41 -34.95
N GLY A 41 3.23 -15.78 -33.82
CA GLY A 41 2.60 -14.54 -33.38
C GLY A 41 1.29 -14.68 -32.62
N GLY A 42 1.21 -15.52 -31.61
CA GLY A 42 0.12 -15.50 -30.63
C GLY A 42 0.55 -14.66 -29.43
N ASP A 43 -0.12 -13.53 -29.17
CA ASP A 43 -0.11 -12.89 -27.87
C ASP A 43 -0.26 -13.97 -26.79
N ILE A 44 0.71 -14.08 -25.87
CA ILE A 44 0.58 -14.95 -24.69
C ILE A 44 -0.46 -14.29 -23.79
N THR A 45 -1.73 -14.44 -24.13
CA THR A 45 -2.85 -14.13 -23.25
C THR A 45 -2.82 -15.15 -22.12
N GLY A 46 -2.17 -14.80 -21.01
CA GLY A 46 -2.07 -15.65 -19.84
C GLY A 46 -3.47 -15.98 -19.32
N HIS A 47 -3.78 -17.26 -19.21
CA HIS A 47 -5.01 -17.73 -18.57
C HIS A 47 -4.84 -17.68 -17.05
N LEU A 48 -5.94 -17.47 -16.34
CA LEU A 48 -5.96 -17.55 -14.87
C LEU A 48 -5.73 -19.01 -14.45
N THR A 49 -4.51 -19.30 -14.01
CA THR A 49 -4.13 -20.65 -13.55
C THR A 49 -4.50 -20.85 -12.09
N PHE A 50 -4.73 -22.12 -11.70
CA PHE A 50 -5.03 -22.46 -10.30
C PHE A 50 -3.91 -22.03 -9.32
N PRO A 51 -2.61 -22.23 -9.59
CA PRO A 51 -1.54 -21.72 -8.71
C PRO A 51 -1.54 -20.21 -8.56
N LEU A 52 -1.79 -19.46 -9.64
CA LEU A 52 -1.83 -18.00 -9.62
C LEU A 52 -3.02 -17.48 -8.79
N LEU A 53 -4.20 -18.05 -9.00
CA LEU A 53 -5.38 -17.71 -8.20
C LEU A 53 -5.19 -18.07 -6.73
N SER A 54 -4.68 -19.28 -6.45
CA SER A 54 -4.50 -19.77 -5.08
C SER A 54 -3.53 -18.92 -4.28
N VAL A 55 -2.37 -18.53 -4.85
CA VAL A 55 -1.42 -17.65 -4.16
C VAL A 55 -1.99 -16.25 -3.96
N THR A 56 -2.73 -15.73 -4.94
CA THR A 56 -3.39 -14.42 -4.84
C THR A 56 -4.40 -14.40 -3.69
N LEU A 57 -5.25 -15.41 -3.60
CA LEU A 57 -6.22 -15.54 -2.51
C LEU A 57 -5.52 -15.73 -1.16
N LEU A 58 -4.46 -16.55 -1.10
CA LEU A 58 -3.72 -16.82 0.11
C LEU A 58 -3.06 -15.56 0.69
N VAL A 59 -2.33 -14.80 -0.13
CA VAL A 59 -1.65 -13.58 0.35
C VAL A 59 -2.64 -12.45 0.64
N SER A 60 -3.75 -12.39 -0.08
CA SER A 60 -4.82 -11.41 0.19
C SER A 60 -5.53 -11.74 1.50
N PHE A 61 -5.85 -13.01 1.76
CA PHE A 61 -6.46 -13.46 3.01
C PHE A 61 -5.52 -13.31 4.20
N GLY A 62 -4.26 -13.76 4.09
CA GLY A 62 -3.30 -13.78 5.19
C GLY A 62 -2.60 -12.45 5.48
N SER A 63 -2.67 -11.49 4.56
CA SER A 63 -2.01 -10.18 4.72
C SER A 63 -2.98 -9.01 4.56
N SER A 64 -3.62 -8.86 3.39
CA SER A 64 -4.48 -7.69 3.12
C SER A 64 -5.72 -7.67 4.00
N MET A 65 -6.36 -8.82 4.22
CA MET A 65 -7.51 -8.93 5.13
C MET A 65 -7.14 -8.59 6.58
N LEU A 66 -5.93 -8.95 7.02
CA LEU A 66 -5.46 -8.62 8.37
C LEU A 66 -5.27 -7.10 8.56
N TYR A 67 -4.85 -6.39 7.52
CA TYR A 67 -4.79 -4.93 7.57
C TYR A 67 -6.17 -4.34 7.79
N GLY A 68 -7.16 -4.70 6.97
CA GLY A 68 -8.54 -4.25 7.13
C GLY A 68 -9.14 -4.62 8.50
N TYR A 69 -8.89 -5.84 8.98
CA TYR A 69 -9.30 -6.29 10.31
C TYR A 69 -8.74 -5.39 11.42
N ASN A 70 -7.44 -5.06 11.35
CA ASN A 70 -6.77 -4.23 12.35
C ASN A 70 -7.21 -2.75 12.32
N LEU A 71 -7.77 -2.26 11.22
CA LEU A 71 -8.38 -0.93 11.17
C LEU A 71 -9.65 -0.86 12.04
N ALA A 72 -10.52 -1.88 11.96
CA ALA A 72 -11.83 -1.85 12.60
C ALA A 72 -11.87 -2.51 13.99
N VAL A 73 -10.93 -3.42 14.29
CA VAL A 73 -10.94 -4.26 15.51
C VAL A 73 -10.95 -3.49 16.81
N VAL A 74 -10.39 -2.30 16.86
CA VAL A 74 -10.32 -1.47 18.07
C VAL A 74 -11.65 -0.80 18.42
N ASN A 75 -12.55 -0.66 17.45
CA ASN A 75 -13.78 0.09 17.60
C ASN A 75 -14.78 -0.60 18.55
N SER A 76 -15.03 -1.89 18.38
CA SER A 76 -16.01 -2.65 19.17
C SER A 76 -15.61 -2.75 20.65
N PRO A 77 -14.38 -3.15 21.04
CA PRO A 77 -13.98 -3.33 22.44
C PRO A 77 -13.52 -2.03 23.11
N ALA A 78 -13.74 -0.86 22.52
CA ALA A 78 -13.25 0.42 23.03
C ALA A 78 -13.61 0.67 24.51
N ALA A 79 -14.86 0.38 24.90
CA ALA A 79 -15.31 0.54 26.26
C ALA A 79 -14.61 -0.43 27.22
N HIS A 80 -14.44 -1.68 26.80
CA HIS A 80 -13.80 -2.73 27.61
C HIS A 80 -12.30 -2.47 27.79
N ILE A 81 -11.60 -2.03 26.74
CA ILE A 81 -10.19 -1.66 26.80
C ILE A 81 -9.99 -0.46 27.74
N LYS A 82 -10.84 0.57 27.65
CA LYS A 82 -10.79 1.72 28.56
C LYS A 82 -11.05 1.33 30.01
N ALA A 83 -12.03 0.47 30.26
CA ALA A 83 -12.32 -0.07 31.58
C ALA A 83 -11.14 -0.88 32.14
N PHE A 84 -10.53 -1.73 31.33
CA PHE A 84 -9.31 -2.47 31.68
C PHE A 84 -8.14 -1.55 32.02
N TYR A 85 -7.91 -0.50 31.26
CA TYR A 85 -6.85 0.48 31.54
C TYR A 85 -7.07 1.20 32.85
N ASN A 86 -8.30 1.67 33.08
CA ASN A 86 -8.66 2.34 34.34
C ASN A 86 -8.54 1.42 35.55
N ALA A 87 -9.02 0.19 35.46
CA ALA A 87 -8.91 -0.80 36.52
C ALA A 87 -7.47 -1.17 36.86
N THR A 88 -6.62 -1.35 35.81
CA THR A 88 -5.22 -1.68 36.01
C THR A 88 -4.44 -0.52 36.59
N TRP A 89 -4.72 0.71 36.16
CA TRP A 89 -4.13 1.91 36.73
C TRP A 89 -4.49 2.10 38.20
N SER A 90 -5.77 1.94 38.50
CA SER A 90 -6.26 2.00 39.88
C SER A 90 -5.59 0.96 40.79
N ARG A 91 -5.35 -0.25 40.27
CA ARG A 91 -4.63 -1.31 41.02
C ARG A 91 -3.17 -0.97 41.27
N ARG A 92 -2.49 -0.31 40.30
CA ARG A 92 -1.06 0.02 40.40
C ARG A 92 -0.77 1.26 41.24
N TYR A 93 -1.65 2.26 41.16
CA TYR A 93 -1.39 3.60 41.72
C TYR A 93 -2.40 4.03 42.76
N GLY A 94 -3.45 3.21 43.07
CA GLY A 94 -4.44 3.51 44.07
C GLY A 94 -5.50 4.54 43.69
N HIS A 95 -5.48 5.07 42.49
CA HIS A 95 -6.47 6.02 41.96
C HIS A 95 -6.79 5.71 40.48
N GLY A 96 -8.04 5.98 40.08
CA GLY A 96 -8.46 5.83 38.69
C GLY A 96 -7.88 6.91 37.78
N LEU A 97 -7.86 6.65 36.48
CA LEU A 97 -7.49 7.63 35.46
C LEU A 97 -8.58 8.67 35.25
N ALA A 98 -8.21 9.93 35.20
CA ALA A 98 -9.11 10.99 34.74
C ALA A 98 -9.53 10.76 33.27
N PRO A 99 -10.71 11.29 32.83
CA PRO A 99 -11.21 11.06 31.47
C PRO A 99 -10.24 11.49 30.35
N GLY A 100 -9.50 12.59 30.54
CA GLY A 100 -8.53 13.07 29.54
C GLY A 100 -7.36 12.11 29.33
N PRO A 101 -6.58 11.75 30.38
CA PRO A 101 -5.50 10.77 30.29
C PRO A 101 -5.97 9.39 29.81
N LEU A 102 -7.16 8.94 30.21
CA LEU A 102 -7.72 7.68 29.72
C LEU A 102 -8.02 7.72 28.22
N THR A 103 -8.57 8.82 27.73
CA THR A 103 -8.81 9.03 26.31
C THR A 103 -7.49 9.09 25.53
N LEU A 104 -6.47 9.78 26.07
CA LEU A 104 -5.15 9.84 25.46
C LEU A 104 -4.52 8.45 25.34
N LEU A 105 -4.53 7.65 26.40
CA LEU A 105 -3.97 6.29 26.41
C LEU A 105 -4.68 5.38 25.39
N TYR A 106 -6.00 5.48 25.30
CA TYR A 106 -6.78 4.73 24.31
C TYR A 106 -6.48 5.22 22.87
N SER A 107 -6.43 6.54 22.64
CA SER A 107 -6.09 7.10 21.33
C SER A 107 -4.67 6.71 20.89
N LEU A 108 -3.74 6.63 21.82
CA LEU A 108 -2.40 6.12 21.57
C LEU A 108 -2.44 4.65 21.14
N THR A 109 -3.24 3.81 21.83
CA THR A 109 -3.42 2.39 21.47
C THR A 109 -3.97 2.23 20.06
N VAL A 110 -4.89 3.09 19.65
CA VAL A 110 -5.44 3.11 18.28
C VAL A 110 -4.40 3.55 17.28
N SER A 111 -3.74 4.68 17.51
CA SER A 111 -2.86 5.34 16.53
C SER A 111 -1.47 4.73 16.42
N ILE A 112 -0.97 4.03 17.44
CA ILE A 112 0.37 3.41 17.42
C ILE A 112 0.49 2.37 16.29
N PHE A 113 -0.61 1.79 15.86
CA PHE A 113 -0.69 0.92 14.70
C PHE A 113 -0.15 1.61 13.44
N ALA A 114 -0.48 2.88 13.22
CA ALA A 114 -0.01 3.65 12.06
C ALA A 114 1.50 3.96 12.14
N LEU A 115 2.05 4.21 13.34
CA LEU A 115 3.50 4.34 13.51
C LEU A 115 4.23 3.03 13.21
N GLY A 116 3.68 1.89 13.65
CA GLY A 116 4.17 0.58 13.25
C GLY A 116 4.16 0.42 11.73
N GLY A 117 3.08 0.83 11.07
CA GLY A 117 2.93 0.81 9.62
C GLY A 117 3.95 1.67 8.89
N LEU A 118 4.25 2.87 9.41
CA LEU A 118 5.31 3.73 8.89
C LEU A 118 6.67 3.03 8.93
N VAL A 119 7.05 2.48 10.06
CA VAL A 119 8.31 1.74 10.21
C VAL A 119 8.34 0.53 9.27
N GLY A 120 7.24 -0.23 9.20
CA GLY A 120 7.10 -1.36 8.28
C GLY A 120 7.32 -0.99 6.83
N SER A 121 6.71 0.09 6.38
CA SER A 121 6.84 0.59 5.00
C SER A 121 8.27 1.02 4.66
N LEU A 122 8.97 1.64 5.61
CA LEU A 122 10.38 2.05 5.42
C LEU A 122 11.34 0.84 5.35
N LEU A 123 11.01 -0.25 6.05
CA LEU A 123 11.82 -1.47 6.05
C LEU A 123 11.61 -2.37 4.83
N VAL A 124 10.55 -2.15 4.05
CA VAL A 124 10.18 -3.01 2.91
C VAL A 124 11.34 -3.19 1.93
N GLY A 125 12.03 -2.11 1.56
CA GLY A 125 13.13 -2.16 0.59
C GLY A 125 14.19 -3.18 1.00
N VAL A 126 14.66 -3.08 2.23
CA VAL A 126 15.69 -3.99 2.79
C VAL A 126 15.18 -5.43 2.90
N LEU A 127 13.93 -5.62 3.36
CA LEU A 127 13.35 -6.95 3.53
C LEU A 127 13.15 -7.67 2.20
N VAL A 128 12.67 -6.96 1.19
CA VAL A 128 12.41 -7.52 -0.15
C VAL A 128 13.71 -7.84 -0.88
N GLU A 129 14.72 -7.01 -0.75
CA GLU A 129 16.05 -7.26 -1.32
C GLU A 129 16.73 -8.47 -0.69
N GLN A 130 16.69 -8.60 0.64
CA GLN A 130 17.36 -9.69 1.37
C GLN A 130 16.63 -11.03 1.24
N TYR A 131 15.32 -11.04 1.38
CA TYR A 131 14.52 -12.26 1.57
C TYR A 131 13.60 -12.61 0.41
N GLY A 132 13.44 -11.71 -0.57
CA GLY A 132 12.45 -11.82 -1.63
C GLY A 132 11.05 -11.43 -1.15
N ARG A 133 10.08 -11.54 -2.06
CA ARG A 133 8.68 -11.13 -1.80
C ARG A 133 7.97 -12.14 -0.89
N ASN A 134 8.08 -13.41 -1.25
CA ASN A 134 7.53 -14.53 -0.47
C ASN A 134 8.18 -14.62 0.92
N GLY A 135 9.52 -14.50 0.97
CA GLY A 135 10.27 -14.52 2.21
C GLY A 135 9.94 -13.34 3.15
N ALA A 136 9.72 -12.14 2.63
CA ALA A 136 9.29 -10.98 3.40
C ALA A 136 7.88 -11.17 3.99
N LEU A 137 6.92 -11.68 3.19
CA LEU A 137 5.57 -11.99 3.64
C LEU A 137 5.54 -13.08 4.72
N SER A 138 6.35 -14.14 4.57
CA SER A 138 6.43 -15.21 5.58
C SER A 138 6.98 -14.70 6.92
N ARG A 139 8.01 -13.85 6.90
CA ARG A 139 8.58 -13.27 8.12
C ARG A 139 7.64 -12.27 8.78
N SER A 140 6.92 -11.48 7.98
CA SER A 140 5.93 -10.56 8.51
C SER A 140 4.77 -11.29 9.20
N ALA A 141 4.37 -12.48 8.72
CA ALA A 141 3.37 -13.31 9.37
C ALA A 141 3.81 -13.78 10.79
N LEU A 142 5.11 -14.04 11.00
CA LEU A 142 5.63 -14.35 12.35
C LEU A 142 5.44 -13.19 13.33
N LEU A 143 5.54 -11.93 12.85
CA LEU A 143 5.26 -10.75 13.67
C LEU A 143 3.81 -10.73 14.16
N VAL A 144 2.86 -11.16 13.32
CA VAL A 144 1.44 -11.26 13.71
C VAL A 144 1.23 -12.29 14.80
N LEU A 145 1.91 -13.44 14.73
CA LEU A 145 1.83 -14.47 15.79
C LEU A 145 2.34 -13.91 17.13
N LEU A 146 3.46 -13.19 17.09
CA LEU A 146 4.01 -12.52 18.28
C LEU A 146 3.05 -11.47 18.82
N ALA A 147 2.49 -10.61 17.97
CA ALA A 147 1.54 -9.57 18.34
C ALA A 147 0.27 -10.16 18.96
N SER A 148 -0.24 -11.25 18.40
CA SER A 148 -1.42 -11.96 18.93
C SER A 148 -1.16 -12.51 20.32
N GLY A 149 0.04 -13.00 20.60
CA GLY A 149 0.45 -13.41 21.94
C GLY A 149 0.41 -12.24 22.93
N PHE A 150 1.00 -11.09 22.57
CA PHE A 150 0.96 -9.90 23.42
C PHE A 150 -0.48 -9.44 23.70
N MET A 151 -1.32 -9.35 22.69
CA MET A 151 -2.70 -8.89 22.86
C MET A 151 -3.56 -9.90 23.60
N GLY A 152 -3.43 -11.20 23.30
CA GLY A 152 -4.22 -12.26 23.91
C GLY A 152 -3.97 -12.42 25.42
N PHE A 153 -2.71 -12.35 25.86
CA PHE A 153 -2.34 -12.49 27.27
C PHE A 153 -2.34 -11.17 28.05
N SER A 154 -2.65 -10.04 27.42
CA SER A 154 -2.60 -8.71 28.05
C SER A 154 -3.50 -8.58 29.28
N ARG A 155 -4.69 -9.17 29.26
CA ARG A 155 -5.65 -9.15 30.36
C ARG A 155 -5.20 -10.06 31.52
N GLU A 156 -4.75 -11.26 31.22
CA GLU A 156 -4.26 -12.23 32.19
C GLU A 156 -3.07 -11.66 32.99
N LEU A 157 -2.15 -11.00 32.30
CA LEU A 157 -0.97 -10.40 32.91
C LEU A 157 -1.21 -8.99 33.46
N GLY A 158 -2.42 -8.42 33.27
CA GLY A 158 -2.79 -7.09 33.76
C GLY A 158 -1.87 -5.99 33.22
N SER A 159 -1.47 -6.07 31.95
CA SER A 159 -0.53 -5.14 31.34
C SER A 159 -1.13 -4.42 30.10
N PRO A 160 -1.56 -3.15 30.27
CA PRO A 160 -2.01 -2.32 29.14
C PRO A 160 -0.93 -2.12 28.07
N GLU A 161 0.33 -2.12 28.47
CA GLU A 161 1.48 -1.93 27.61
C GLU A 161 1.57 -3.02 26.55
N MET A 162 1.15 -4.26 26.88
CA MET A 162 1.14 -5.39 25.96
C MET A 162 0.15 -5.16 24.80
N VAL A 163 -0.97 -4.49 25.03
CA VAL A 163 -1.92 -4.14 23.96
C VAL A 163 -1.28 -3.13 23.00
N ILE A 164 -0.62 -2.11 23.55
CA ILE A 164 0.07 -1.07 22.77
C ILE A 164 1.19 -1.68 21.91
N VAL A 165 2.04 -2.52 22.51
CA VAL A 165 3.13 -3.20 21.80
C VAL A 165 2.57 -4.14 20.72
N GLY A 166 1.53 -4.92 21.03
CA GLY A 166 0.87 -5.78 20.06
C GLY A 166 0.31 -5.00 18.87
N ARG A 167 -0.33 -3.85 19.12
CA ARG A 167 -0.83 -2.95 18.08
C ARG A 167 0.29 -2.37 17.23
N SER A 168 1.42 -1.99 17.82
CA SER A 168 2.59 -1.53 17.08
C SER A 168 3.16 -2.61 16.15
N ILE A 169 3.24 -3.84 16.63
CA ILE A 169 3.75 -4.98 15.84
C ILE A 169 2.78 -5.35 14.71
N THR A 170 1.46 -5.34 14.95
CA THR A 170 0.48 -5.55 13.86
C THR A 170 0.54 -4.43 12.82
N GLY A 171 0.82 -3.19 13.26
CA GLY A 171 1.08 -2.07 12.35
C GLY A 171 2.31 -2.33 11.47
N LEU A 172 3.41 -2.77 12.07
CA LEU A 172 4.66 -3.12 11.35
C LEU A 172 4.38 -4.17 10.25
N HIS A 173 3.66 -5.25 10.58
CA HIS A 173 3.21 -6.24 9.60
C HIS A 173 2.38 -5.60 8.48
N SER A 174 1.41 -4.78 8.83
CA SER A 174 0.50 -4.14 7.87
C SER A 174 1.24 -3.22 6.90
N GLY A 175 2.23 -2.46 7.40
CA GLY A 175 3.08 -1.60 6.55
C GLY A 175 3.90 -2.40 5.55
N ILE A 176 4.46 -3.54 5.97
CA ILE A 176 5.18 -4.46 5.08
C ILE A 176 4.21 -5.02 4.03
N CYS A 177 3.06 -5.54 4.45
CA CYS A 177 2.13 -6.24 3.57
C CYS A 177 1.49 -5.33 2.52
N LEU A 178 1.10 -4.10 2.89
CA LEU A 178 0.52 -3.14 1.94
C LEU A 178 1.46 -2.81 0.76
N SER A 179 2.76 -2.93 0.98
CA SER A 179 3.75 -2.71 -0.08
C SER A 179 4.11 -4.00 -0.82
N VAL A 180 4.34 -5.10 -0.09
CA VAL A 180 4.87 -6.36 -0.66
C VAL A 180 3.79 -7.16 -1.39
N VAL A 181 2.53 -7.16 -0.94
CA VAL A 181 1.46 -7.92 -1.60
C VAL A 181 1.20 -7.42 -3.03
N PRO A 182 0.95 -6.12 -3.27
CA PRO A 182 0.77 -5.62 -4.63
C PRO A 182 2.02 -5.81 -5.50
N LEU A 183 3.21 -5.67 -4.93
CA LEU A 183 4.48 -5.90 -5.62
C LEU A 183 4.59 -7.36 -6.08
N TYR A 184 4.38 -8.32 -5.16
CA TYR A 184 4.45 -9.74 -5.48
C TYR A 184 3.42 -10.15 -6.53
N LEU A 185 2.17 -9.74 -6.37
CA LEU A 185 1.10 -10.03 -7.32
C LEU A 185 1.34 -9.39 -8.69
N GLY A 186 1.85 -8.17 -8.72
CA GLY A 186 2.21 -7.48 -9.96
C GLY A 186 3.36 -8.13 -10.73
N GLU A 187 4.27 -8.80 -10.01
CA GLU A 187 5.42 -9.51 -10.60
C GLU A 187 5.09 -10.92 -11.11
N ILE A 188 4.14 -11.62 -10.46
CA ILE A 188 3.74 -12.98 -10.88
C ILE A 188 2.60 -12.97 -11.91
N ALA A 189 1.86 -11.88 -12.01
CA ALA A 189 0.70 -11.76 -12.88
C ALA A 189 1.10 -11.52 -14.35
N PRO A 190 0.49 -12.23 -15.31
CA PRO A 190 0.63 -11.89 -16.72
C PRO A 190 0.00 -10.52 -17.01
N LYS A 191 0.48 -9.84 -18.07
CA LYS A 191 0.11 -8.45 -18.39
C LYS A 191 -1.40 -8.20 -18.44
N ASN A 192 -2.15 -9.12 -19.04
CA ASN A 192 -3.62 -9.04 -19.19
C ASN A 192 -4.41 -9.21 -17.88
N LEU A 193 -3.86 -9.93 -16.88
CA LEU A 193 -4.52 -10.19 -15.61
C LEU A 193 -4.01 -9.30 -14.45
N ARG A 194 -2.96 -8.53 -14.67
CA ARG A 194 -2.31 -7.73 -13.62
C ARG A 194 -3.29 -6.77 -12.93
N GLY A 195 -4.14 -6.09 -13.70
CA GLY A 195 -5.16 -5.18 -13.15
C GLY A 195 -6.19 -5.92 -12.29
N PHE A 196 -6.72 -7.04 -12.77
CA PHE A 196 -7.69 -7.86 -12.04
C PHE A 196 -7.11 -8.41 -10.73
N LEU A 197 -5.93 -9.03 -10.78
CA LEU A 197 -5.28 -9.60 -9.60
C LEU A 197 -4.86 -8.51 -8.60
N GLY A 198 -4.53 -7.31 -9.06
CA GLY A 198 -4.22 -6.16 -8.22
C GLY A 198 -5.43 -5.60 -7.44
N LEU A 199 -6.67 -5.87 -7.87
CA LEU A 199 -7.89 -5.48 -7.17
C LEU A 199 -8.25 -6.43 -6.01
N ILE A 200 -7.87 -7.69 -6.09
CA ILE A 200 -8.23 -8.71 -5.08
C ILE A 200 -7.78 -8.31 -3.67
N PRO A 201 -6.54 -7.83 -3.42
CA PRO A 201 -6.12 -7.36 -2.10
C PRO A 201 -7.04 -6.29 -1.52
N SER A 202 -7.50 -5.33 -2.34
CA SER A 202 -8.41 -4.26 -1.88
C SER A 202 -9.75 -4.82 -1.41
N ILE A 203 -10.31 -5.78 -2.13
CA ILE A 203 -11.55 -6.48 -1.72
C ILE A 203 -11.34 -7.19 -0.38
N PHE A 204 -10.19 -7.83 -0.17
CA PHE A 204 -9.89 -8.51 1.09
C PHE A 204 -9.66 -7.52 2.25
N ILE A 205 -9.19 -6.30 2.00
CA ILE A 205 -9.15 -5.24 3.01
C ILE A 205 -10.57 -4.91 3.49
N CYS A 206 -11.50 -4.66 2.58
CA CYS A 206 -12.91 -4.39 2.91
C CYS A 206 -13.55 -5.58 3.66
N LEU A 207 -13.29 -6.81 3.21
CA LEU A 207 -13.72 -8.02 3.92
C LEU A 207 -13.14 -8.10 5.33
N GLY A 208 -11.89 -7.70 5.54
CA GLY A 208 -11.26 -7.65 6.85
C GLY A 208 -11.97 -6.69 7.81
N VAL A 209 -12.29 -5.49 7.34
CA VAL A 209 -13.09 -4.51 8.11
C VAL A 209 -14.45 -5.09 8.47
N PHE A 210 -15.15 -5.68 7.49
CA PHE A 210 -16.45 -6.31 7.72
C PHE A 210 -16.40 -7.47 8.71
N PHE A 211 -15.43 -8.37 8.60
CA PHE A 211 -15.25 -9.48 9.55
C PHE A 211 -14.94 -8.99 10.95
N ALA A 212 -14.13 -7.93 11.11
CA ALA A 212 -13.90 -7.33 12.40
C ALA A 212 -15.21 -6.82 13.02
N GLN A 213 -16.05 -6.16 12.25
CA GLN A 213 -17.34 -5.64 12.73
C GLN A 213 -18.30 -6.77 13.10
N VAL A 214 -18.38 -7.84 12.31
CA VAL A 214 -19.22 -9.01 12.61
C VAL A 214 -18.76 -9.72 13.87
N LEU A 215 -17.47 -10.03 13.98
CA LEU A 215 -16.92 -10.68 15.18
C LEU A 215 -17.02 -9.80 16.43
N GLY A 216 -17.08 -8.49 16.26
CA GLY A 216 -17.30 -7.52 17.35
C GLY A 216 -18.73 -7.41 17.85
N LEU A 217 -19.68 -8.21 17.32
CA LEU A 217 -21.04 -8.29 17.85
C LEU A 217 -21.06 -8.88 19.27
N PRO A 218 -21.96 -8.41 20.14
CA PRO A 218 -22.07 -8.90 21.51
C PRO A 218 -22.30 -10.43 21.60
N GLU A 219 -23.00 -11.01 20.62
CA GLU A 219 -23.29 -12.45 20.55
C GLU A 219 -22.08 -13.30 20.16
N LEU A 220 -20.99 -12.68 19.67
CA LEU A 220 -19.78 -13.37 19.22
C LEU A 220 -18.60 -13.10 20.18
N LEU A 221 -17.75 -12.13 19.84
CA LEU A 221 -16.56 -11.80 20.61
C LEU A 221 -16.59 -10.37 21.20
N GLY A 222 -17.71 -9.66 21.05
CA GLY A 222 -17.88 -8.28 21.52
C GLY A 222 -18.12 -8.13 23.02
N GLU A 223 -18.11 -9.22 23.82
CA GLU A 223 -18.23 -9.19 25.26
C GLU A 223 -16.92 -8.82 25.97
N ASP A 224 -17.04 -8.32 27.21
CA ASP A 224 -15.88 -7.98 28.04
C ASP A 224 -14.92 -9.15 28.27
N ARG A 225 -15.43 -10.38 28.30
CA ARG A 225 -14.61 -11.58 28.51
C ARG A 225 -13.71 -11.89 27.33
N PHE A 226 -14.17 -11.63 26.10
CA PHE A 226 -13.56 -12.14 24.88
C PHE A 226 -12.75 -11.10 24.09
N TRP A 227 -12.69 -9.83 24.50
CA TRP A 227 -11.97 -8.82 23.72
C TRP A 227 -10.47 -9.11 23.50
N PRO A 228 -9.70 -9.79 24.43
CA PRO A 228 -8.32 -10.15 24.10
C PRO A 228 -8.24 -11.22 23.01
N LEU A 229 -9.17 -12.19 23.03
CA LEU A 229 -9.29 -13.18 21.97
C LEU A 229 -9.68 -12.53 20.64
N TYR A 230 -10.62 -11.58 20.68
CA TYR A 230 -11.05 -10.82 19.50
C TYR A 230 -9.89 -10.08 18.84
N LEU A 231 -9.01 -9.41 19.60
CA LEU A 231 -7.79 -8.80 19.08
C LEU A 231 -6.79 -9.83 18.50
N SER A 232 -6.81 -11.06 19.00
CA SER A 232 -5.86 -12.13 18.63
C SER A 232 -6.32 -13.02 17.47
N VAL A 233 -7.56 -12.87 16.98
CA VAL A 233 -8.10 -13.67 15.86
C VAL A 233 -7.21 -13.60 14.62
N VAL A 234 -6.44 -12.53 14.43
CA VAL A 234 -5.47 -12.36 13.35
C VAL A 234 -4.44 -13.50 13.25
N VAL A 235 -4.26 -14.28 14.32
CA VAL A 235 -3.37 -15.46 14.31
C VAL A 235 -3.80 -16.50 13.29
N VAL A 236 -5.10 -16.66 13.03
CA VAL A 236 -5.63 -17.72 12.15
C VAL A 236 -5.22 -17.50 10.69
N PRO A 237 -5.54 -16.36 10.04
CA PRO A 237 -5.09 -16.12 8.67
C PRO A 237 -3.58 -16.05 8.53
N ALA A 238 -2.88 -15.47 9.52
CA ALA A 238 -1.42 -15.38 9.50
C ALA A 238 -0.75 -16.76 9.55
N SER A 239 -1.24 -17.66 10.41
CA SER A 239 -0.75 -19.05 10.49
C SER A 239 -0.99 -19.82 9.20
N LEU A 240 -2.18 -19.68 8.61
CA LEU A 240 -2.50 -20.32 7.33
C LEU A 240 -1.58 -19.83 6.22
N GLN A 241 -1.35 -18.52 6.12
CA GLN A 241 -0.42 -17.96 5.16
C GLN A 241 1.01 -18.48 5.40
N LEU A 242 1.49 -18.47 6.64
CA LEU A 242 2.83 -18.95 6.98
C LEU A 242 3.05 -20.40 6.56
N LEU A 243 2.07 -21.26 6.78
CA LEU A 243 2.16 -22.69 6.43
C LEU A 243 2.10 -22.93 4.91
N LEU A 244 1.17 -22.29 4.23
CA LEU A 244 0.89 -22.56 2.81
C LEU A 244 1.75 -21.76 1.84
N LEU A 245 2.24 -20.57 2.22
CA LEU A 245 3.01 -19.73 1.33
C LEU A 245 4.33 -20.36 0.89
N HIS A 246 4.91 -21.23 1.73
CA HIS A 246 6.11 -22.00 1.39
C HIS A 246 5.91 -22.97 0.23
N CYS A 247 4.67 -23.36 -0.07
CA CYS A 247 4.35 -24.21 -1.21
C CYS A 247 4.40 -23.48 -2.56
N PHE A 248 4.46 -22.14 -2.54
CA PHE A 248 4.49 -21.32 -3.75
C PHE A 248 5.90 -20.80 -4.04
N PRO A 249 6.26 -20.69 -5.33
CA PRO A 249 7.57 -20.19 -5.70
C PRO A 249 7.69 -18.68 -5.40
N GLU A 250 8.92 -18.21 -5.30
CA GLU A 250 9.26 -16.80 -5.20
C GLU A 250 8.97 -16.07 -6.53
N SER A 251 8.95 -14.73 -6.48
CA SER A 251 8.76 -13.90 -7.67
C SER A 251 9.78 -14.23 -8.77
N PRO A 252 9.32 -14.52 -10.00
CA PRO A 252 10.22 -14.76 -11.13
C PRO A 252 11.14 -13.56 -11.43
N ARG A 253 10.61 -12.32 -11.28
CA ARG A 253 11.40 -11.09 -11.48
C ARG A 253 12.51 -10.95 -10.45
N TYR A 254 12.21 -11.20 -9.19
CA TYR A 254 13.22 -11.21 -8.12
C TYR A 254 14.31 -12.23 -8.39
N LEU A 255 13.93 -13.47 -8.75
CA LEU A 255 14.88 -14.54 -9.01
C LEU A 255 15.79 -14.23 -10.20
N LEU A 256 15.24 -13.62 -11.28
CA LEU A 256 16.01 -13.30 -12.47
C LEU A 256 16.84 -12.02 -12.29
N ILE A 257 16.21 -10.92 -11.89
CA ILE A 257 16.80 -9.58 -11.89
C ILE A 257 17.76 -9.39 -10.72
N GLU A 258 17.33 -9.77 -9.51
CA GLU A 258 18.11 -9.51 -8.29
C GLU A 258 19.04 -10.66 -7.92
N ARG A 259 18.63 -11.93 -8.18
CA ARG A 259 19.40 -13.12 -7.84
C ARG A 259 20.15 -13.76 -9.01
N ASN A 260 19.89 -13.33 -10.24
CA ASN A 260 20.48 -13.91 -11.47
C ASN A 260 20.27 -15.43 -11.63
N ASP A 261 19.20 -15.98 -11.02
CA ASP A 261 18.87 -17.41 -11.08
C ASP A 261 17.83 -17.68 -12.16
N VAL A 262 18.27 -17.79 -13.40
CA VAL A 262 17.40 -18.05 -14.56
C VAL A 262 16.64 -19.36 -14.42
N CYS A 263 17.25 -20.41 -13.84
CA CYS A 263 16.62 -21.72 -13.72
C CYS A 263 15.43 -21.69 -12.78
N ARG A 264 15.55 -21.10 -11.59
CA ARG A 264 14.43 -20.96 -10.65
C ARG A 264 13.37 -20.01 -11.17
N ALA A 265 13.78 -18.92 -11.83
CA ALA A 265 12.83 -17.99 -12.47
C ALA A 265 11.97 -18.67 -13.53
N THR A 266 12.59 -19.48 -14.41
CA THR A 266 11.87 -20.27 -15.43
C THR A 266 10.88 -21.24 -14.79
N LYS A 267 11.30 -21.99 -13.75
CA LYS A 267 10.40 -22.91 -13.04
C LYS A 267 9.23 -22.20 -12.39
N ALA A 268 9.47 -21.04 -11.78
CA ALA A 268 8.43 -20.22 -11.18
C ALA A 268 7.42 -19.71 -12.23
N LEU A 269 7.91 -19.21 -13.37
CA LEU A 269 7.07 -18.78 -14.49
C LEU A 269 6.21 -19.93 -15.06
N CYS A 270 6.83 -21.09 -15.33
CA CYS A 270 6.09 -22.26 -15.82
C CYS A 270 4.98 -22.66 -14.85
N ARG A 271 5.22 -22.57 -13.55
CA ARG A 271 4.23 -22.91 -12.52
C ARG A 271 3.08 -21.90 -12.46
N PHE A 272 3.37 -20.59 -12.55
CA PHE A 272 2.34 -19.55 -12.50
C PHE A 272 1.56 -19.40 -13.80
N LEU A 273 2.22 -19.50 -14.95
CA LEU A 273 1.58 -19.36 -16.25
C LEU A 273 0.95 -20.66 -16.77
N GLY A 274 1.35 -21.81 -16.21
CA GLY A 274 0.84 -23.13 -16.63
C GLY A 274 1.32 -23.56 -18.02
N THR A 275 2.35 -22.91 -18.57
CA THR A 275 2.96 -23.21 -19.86
C THR A 275 4.44 -23.49 -19.72
N SER A 276 4.99 -24.35 -20.59
CA SER A 276 6.44 -24.59 -20.68
C SER A 276 7.17 -23.57 -21.55
N ASP A 277 6.43 -22.88 -22.42
CA ASP A 277 6.99 -21.85 -23.29
C ASP A 277 6.90 -20.48 -22.62
N VAL A 278 7.96 -20.13 -21.91
CA VAL A 278 8.11 -18.87 -21.18
C VAL A 278 9.32 -18.07 -21.64
N GLN A 279 9.92 -18.47 -22.78
CA GLN A 279 11.19 -17.90 -23.25
C GLN A 279 11.06 -16.41 -23.59
N GLU A 280 9.97 -16.01 -24.21
CA GLU A 280 9.69 -14.61 -24.56
C GLU A 280 9.60 -13.73 -23.28
N VAL A 281 8.92 -14.20 -22.25
CA VAL A 281 8.79 -13.49 -20.97
C VAL A 281 10.15 -13.37 -20.27
N ILE A 282 11.00 -14.40 -20.39
CA ILE A 282 12.36 -14.38 -19.82
C ILE A 282 13.23 -13.36 -20.56
N GLU A 283 13.16 -13.31 -21.88
CA GLU A 283 13.94 -12.33 -22.67
C GLU A 283 13.46 -10.89 -22.37
N GLU A 284 12.16 -10.67 -22.25
CA GLU A 284 11.61 -9.38 -21.83
C GLU A 284 12.15 -8.96 -20.43
N MET A 285 12.17 -9.88 -19.46
CA MET A 285 12.72 -9.59 -18.13
C MET A 285 14.23 -9.34 -18.14
N LYS A 286 14.99 -10.00 -19.02
CA LYS A 286 16.43 -9.73 -19.19
C LYS A 286 16.67 -8.35 -19.82
N GLU A 287 15.84 -7.94 -20.76
CA GLU A 287 15.90 -6.59 -21.35
C GLU A 287 15.57 -5.53 -20.29
N GLU A 288 14.54 -5.78 -19.45
CA GLU A 288 14.24 -4.95 -18.29
C GLU A 288 15.44 -4.87 -17.33
N GLN A 289 16.11 -6.00 -17.04
CA GLN A 289 17.31 -6.02 -16.21
C GLN A 289 18.43 -5.16 -16.79
N ARG A 290 18.67 -5.24 -18.10
CA ARG A 290 19.68 -4.40 -18.78
C ARG A 290 19.32 -2.92 -18.69
N SER A 291 18.06 -2.58 -18.91
CA SER A 291 17.60 -1.19 -18.81
C SER A 291 17.71 -0.65 -17.39
N LEU A 292 17.38 -1.45 -16.37
CA LEU A 292 17.49 -1.08 -14.95
C LEU A 292 18.95 -0.89 -14.52
N SER A 293 19.87 -1.72 -15.02
CA SER A 293 21.29 -1.61 -14.70
C SER A 293 21.93 -0.33 -15.24
N SER A 294 21.32 0.29 -16.24
CA SER A 294 21.75 1.57 -16.83
C SER A 294 21.10 2.80 -16.19
N VAL A 295 20.11 2.61 -15.29
CA VAL A 295 19.36 3.70 -14.64
C VAL A 295 19.84 3.88 -13.20
N GLU A 296 20.37 5.04 -12.89
CA GLU A 296 20.74 5.42 -11.54
C GLU A 296 19.47 5.69 -10.72
N MET A 297 19.30 4.98 -9.59
CA MET A 297 18.12 5.13 -8.73
C MET A 297 18.25 6.39 -7.89
N VAL A 298 17.23 7.23 -7.94
CA VAL A 298 17.17 8.50 -7.24
C VAL A 298 16.82 8.27 -5.76
N SER A 299 17.60 8.85 -4.84
CA SER A 299 17.30 8.81 -3.41
C SER A 299 16.13 9.73 -3.06
N ILE A 300 15.51 9.52 -1.89
CA ILE A 300 14.41 10.37 -1.38
C ILE A 300 14.85 11.83 -1.31
N TRP A 301 16.07 12.07 -0.85
CA TRP A 301 16.60 13.44 -0.70
C TRP A 301 16.81 14.12 -2.04
N GLN A 302 17.34 13.40 -3.02
CA GLN A 302 17.47 13.89 -4.39
C GLN A 302 16.09 14.17 -5.02
N LEU A 303 15.10 13.28 -4.82
CA LEU A 303 13.74 13.51 -5.31
C LEU A 303 13.14 14.81 -4.76
N LEU A 304 13.31 15.08 -3.47
CA LEU A 304 12.78 16.30 -2.83
C LEU A 304 13.49 17.58 -3.30
N GLN A 305 14.75 17.48 -3.69
CA GLN A 305 15.54 18.59 -4.20
C GLN A 305 15.39 18.81 -5.71
N ASP A 306 14.92 17.82 -6.44
CA ASP A 306 14.80 17.89 -7.90
C ASP A 306 13.66 18.83 -8.32
N HIS A 307 14.06 19.98 -8.86
CA HIS A 307 13.14 20.98 -9.36
C HIS A 307 12.35 20.53 -10.60
N SER A 308 12.83 19.55 -11.35
CA SER A 308 12.18 19.05 -12.57
C SER A 308 10.89 18.28 -12.27
N VAL A 309 10.86 17.55 -11.16
CA VAL A 309 9.73 16.69 -10.73
C VAL A 309 8.99 17.21 -9.50
N ARG A 310 9.27 18.43 -9.05
CA ARG A 310 8.69 18.97 -7.81
C ARG A 310 7.16 19.04 -7.81
N TRP A 311 6.53 19.31 -8.96
CA TRP A 311 5.06 19.39 -9.06
C TRP A 311 4.41 18.00 -9.00
N GLN A 312 5.06 17.00 -9.59
CA GLN A 312 4.67 15.61 -9.48
C GLN A 312 4.77 15.15 -8.02
N THR A 313 5.90 15.47 -7.36
CA THR A 313 6.14 15.17 -5.95
C THR A 313 5.11 15.86 -5.05
N LEU A 314 4.83 17.14 -5.28
CA LEU A 314 3.80 17.88 -4.56
C LEU A 314 2.41 17.27 -4.76
N SER A 315 2.07 16.84 -5.98
CA SER A 315 0.79 16.19 -6.27
C SER A 315 0.63 14.88 -5.51
N VAL A 316 1.66 14.06 -5.44
CA VAL A 316 1.67 12.82 -4.63
C VAL A 316 1.50 13.14 -3.15
N VAL A 317 2.21 14.13 -2.63
CA VAL A 317 2.10 14.58 -1.23
C VAL A 317 0.67 15.04 -0.91
N VAL A 318 0.11 15.93 -1.72
CA VAL A 318 -1.24 16.50 -1.50
C VAL A 318 -2.31 15.42 -1.57
N VAL A 319 -2.25 14.53 -2.56
CA VAL A 319 -3.28 13.49 -2.75
C VAL A 319 -3.20 12.43 -1.65
N ASN A 320 -2.00 11.98 -1.26
CA ASN A 320 -1.85 11.03 -0.15
C ASN A 320 -2.24 11.63 1.21
N ALA A 321 -1.84 12.88 1.49
CA ALA A 321 -2.28 13.58 2.69
C ALA A 321 -3.80 13.80 2.69
N GLY A 322 -4.36 14.23 1.57
CA GLY A 322 -5.80 14.45 1.41
C GLY A 322 -6.62 13.19 1.59
N MET A 323 -6.14 12.05 1.09
CA MET A 323 -6.77 10.76 1.28
C MET A 323 -6.98 10.45 2.77
N GLN A 324 -5.95 10.60 3.59
CA GLN A 324 -6.02 10.30 5.02
C GLN A 324 -6.72 11.41 5.83
N LEU A 325 -6.40 12.66 5.55
CA LEU A 325 -7.00 13.81 6.23
C LEU A 325 -8.47 14.06 5.84
N SER A 326 -9.04 13.27 4.91
CA SER A 326 -10.48 13.25 4.62
C SER A 326 -11.33 12.77 5.80
N GLY A 327 -10.71 12.13 6.81
CA GLY A 327 -11.37 11.64 8.01
C GLY A 327 -11.87 10.21 7.91
N ILE A 328 -11.53 9.46 6.87
CA ILE A 328 -11.96 8.05 6.70
C ILE A 328 -11.47 7.16 7.86
N ASP A 329 -10.22 7.36 8.30
CA ASP A 329 -9.66 6.59 9.42
C ASP A 329 -10.38 6.91 10.74
N ALA A 330 -10.80 8.15 10.94
CA ALA A 330 -11.61 8.52 12.10
C ALA A 330 -12.94 7.75 12.12
N ILE A 331 -13.54 7.51 10.97
CA ILE A 331 -14.75 6.70 10.87
C ILE A 331 -14.44 5.26 11.31
N TRP A 332 -13.44 4.59 10.71
CA TRP A 332 -13.14 3.20 11.04
C TRP A 332 -12.72 2.98 12.50
N PHE A 333 -11.93 3.88 13.05
CA PHE A 333 -11.46 3.76 14.43
C PHE A 333 -12.52 4.09 15.48
N TYR A 334 -13.49 4.95 15.17
CA TYR A 334 -14.41 5.53 16.16
C TYR A 334 -15.89 5.46 15.76
N THR A 335 -16.28 4.59 14.82
CA THR A 335 -17.66 4.45 14.30
C THR A 335 -18.68 4.32 15.43
N ASN A 336 -18.44 3.46 16.44
CA ASN A 336 -19.37 3.28 17.55
C ASN A 336 -19.53 4.56 18.38
N THR A 337 -18.46 5.33 18.56
CA THR A 337 -18.50 6.63 19.26
C THR A 337 -19.27 7.66 18.45
N ILE A 338 -19.08 7.68 17.12
CA ILE A 338 -19.79 8.55 16.19
C ILE A 338 -21.31 8.27 16.26
N PHE A 339 -21.71 7.01 16.18
CA PHE A 339 -23.12 6.61 16.25
C PHE A 339 -23.76 6.88 17.62
N LYS A 340 -22.99 6.69 18.71
CA LYS A 340 -23.44 7.07 20.04
C LYS A 340 -23.72 8.58 20.14
N ASN A 341 -22.85 9.41 19.57
CA ASN A 341 -23.03 10.87 19.53
C ASN A 341 -24.19 11.30 18.62
N ALA A 342 -24.48 10.52 17.57
CA ALA A 342 -25.66 10.67 16.72
C ALA A 342 -26.96 10.21 17.38
N ARG A 343 -26.93 9.83 18.69
CA ARG A 343 -28.07 9.37 19.48
C ARG A 343 -28.72 8.07 18.97
N ILE A 344 -27.95 7.22 18.31
CA ILE A 344 -28.40 5.86 17.98
C ILE A 344 -28.48 5.06 19.29
N PRO A 345 -29.57 4.29 19.54
CA PRO A 345 -29.70 3.45 20.74
C PRO A 345 -28.52 2.48 20.87
N ALA A 346 -27.96 2.38 22.08
CA ALA A 346 -26.75 1.59 22.32
C ALA A 346 -26.86 0.13 21.84
N ALA A 347 -28.03 -0.47 21.94
CA ALA A 347 -28.31 -1.83 21.48
C ALA A 347 -28.23 -1.98 19.94
N GLN A 348 -28.44 -0.90 19.19
CA GLN A 348 -28.43 -0.91 17.71
C GLN A 348 -27.07 -0.55 17.11
N ILE A 349 -26.17 0.07 17.88
CA ILE A 349 -24.86 0.53 17.38
C ILE A 349 -24.06 -0.62 16.74
N PRO A 350 -23.87 -1.82 17.34
CA PRO A 350 -23.09 -2.89 16.75
C PRO A 350 -23.65 -3.33 15.39
N TYR A 351 -24.97 -3.45 15.28
CA TYR A 351 -25.63 -3.87 14.03
C TYR A 351 -25.55 -2.80 12.94
N THR A 352 -25.67 -1.52 13.31
CA THR A 352 -25.49 -0.40 12.40
C THR A 352 -24.05 -0.36 11.86
N THR A 353 -23.07 -0.66 12.72
CA THR A 353 -21.67 -0.75 12.34
C THR A 353 -21.41 -1.89 11.34
N VAL A 354 -21.98 -3.08 11.59
CA VAL A 354 -21.94 -4.22 10.64
C VAL A 354 -22.61 -3.85 9.31
N GLY A 355 -23.73 -3.14 9.36
CA GLY A 355 -24.40 -2.65 8.16
C GLY A 355 -23.53 -1.74 7.30
N THR A 356 -22.75 -0.83 7.92
CA THR A 356 -21.80 0.02 7.16
C THR A 356 -20.70 -0.78 6.49
N GLY A 357 -20.14 -1.79 7.16
CA GLY A 357 -19.12 -2.67 6.58
C GLY A 357 -19.67 -3.57 5.46
N ALA A 358 -20.90 -4.06 5.60
CA ALA A 358 -21.56 -4.80 4.52
C ALA A 358 -21.70 -3.93 3.26
N ILE A 359 -22.09 -2.66 3.42
CA ILE A 359 -22.20 -1.71 2.30
C ILE A 359 -20.81 -1.40 1.71
N GLU A 360 -19.77 -1.28 2.55
CA GLU A 360 -18.39 -1.09 2.09
C GLU A 360 -17.94 -2.24 1.17
N VAL A 361 -18.18 -3.50 1.58
CA VAL A 361 -17.89 -4.68 0.74
C VAL A 361 -18.70 -4.65 -0.54
N VAL A 362 -20.01 -4.37 -0.48
CA VAL A 362 -20.88 -4.29 -1.65
C VAL A 362 -20.46 -3.14 -2.57
N ALA A 363 -20.12 -1.96 -2.04
CA ALA A 363 -19.61 -0.84 -2.83
C ALA A 363 -18.27 -1.16 -3.51
N GLY A 364 -17.37 -1.85 -2.79
CA GLY A 364 -16.11 -2.34 -3.36
C GLY A 364 -16.31 -3.34 -4.50
N LEU A 365 -17.32 -4.18 -4.41
CA LEU A 365 -17.66 -5.15 -5.45
C LEU A 365 -18.42 -4.53 -6.64
N ILE A 366 -19.34 -3.59 -6.34
CA ILE A 366 -20.24 -3.03 -7.37
C ILE A 366 -19.61 -1.85 -8.09
N GLY A 367 -18.61 -1.15 -7.56
CA GLY A 367 -17.83 -0.03 -8.16
C GLY A 367 -18.33 0.65 -9.46
N THR A 368 -19.46 0.22 -9.99
CA THR A 368 -19.98 0.56 -11.31
C THR A 368 -21.48 0.82 -11.43
N THR A 369 -22.38 0.52 -10.46
CA THR A 369 -23.82 0.68 -10.73
C THR A 369 -24.71 1.02 -9.53
N LEU A 370 -25.32 2.19 -9.60
CA LEU A 370 -26.73 2.61 -9.34
C LEU A 370 -27.17 3.24 -8.00
N PRO A 371 -28.20 4.13 -8.11
CA PRO A 371 -28.54 5.16 -7.14
C PRO A 371 -29.79 4.85 -6.28
N TRP A 372 -29.97 5.65 -5.26
CA TRP A 372 -31.13 6.14 -4.53
C TRP A 372 -31.17 5.94 -3.02
N MET A 373 -31.29 7.08 -2.38
CA MET A 373 -31.21 7.43 -0.98
C MET A 373 -32.47 7.12 -0.14
N ARG A 374 -32.25 6.76 1.13
CA ARG A 374 -33.03 7.29 2.28
C ARG A 374 -32.44 6.79 3.60
N TYR A 375 -31.52 7.57 4.15
CA TYR A 375 -31.15 7.68 5.59
C TYR A 375 -29.94 8.59 5.66
N VAL A 376 -30.18 9.90 5.78
CA VAL A 376 -29.19 10.93 5.45
C VAL A 376 -27.91 10.89 6.28
N SER A 377 -27.92 10.49 7.55
CA SER A 377 -26.67 10.43 8.31
C SER A 377 -25.91 9.10 8.13
N VAL A 378 -26.63 7.97 8.08
CA VAL A 378 -26.02 6.68 7.69
C VAL A 378 -25.60 6.73 6.23
N ALA A 379 -26.40 7.36 5.35
CA ALA A 379 -26.06 7.59 3.97
C ALA A 379 -24.83 8.50 3.78
N CYS A 380 -24.61 9.48 4.66
CA CYS A 380 -23.38 10.31 4.61
C CYS A 380 -22.14 9.50 4.99
N VAL A 381 -22.18 8.70 6.05
CA VAL A 381 -21.06 7.80 6.44
C VAL A 381 -20.82 6.77 5.35
N VAL A 382 -21.88 6.13 4.86
CA VAL A 382 -21.82 5.20 3.72
C VAL A 382 -21.34 5.91 2.45
N GLY A 383 -21.81 7.12 2.19
CA GLY A 383 -21.40 7.92 1.05
C GLY A 383 -19.92 8.29 1.08
N ILE A 384 -19.36 8.59 2.26
CA ILE A 384 -17.93 8.85 2.45
C ILE A 384 -17.13 7.56 2.19
N ILE A 385 -17.56 6.44 2.76
CA ILE A 385 -16.89 5.14 2.59
C ILE A 385 -16.97 4.68 1.13
N ALA A 386 -18.14 4.74 0.52
CA ALA A 386 -18.32 4.38 -0.89
C ALA A 386 -17.52 5.29 -1.82
N GLY A 387 -17.55 6.60 -1.58
CA GLY A 387 -16.76 7.57 -2.34
C GLY A 387 -15.26 7.35 -2.19
N PHE A 388 -14.81 6.96 -1.01
CA PHE A 388 -13.41 6.61 -0.75
C PHE A 388 -13.01 5.34 -1.52
N CYS A 389 -13.81 4.28 -1.47
CA CYS A 389 -13.53 3.03 -2.18
C CYS A 389 -13.58 3.18 -3.70
N MET A 390 -14.41 4.07 -4.22
CA MET A 390 -14.54 4.32 -5.66
C MET A 390 -13.36 5.07 -6.29
N GLY A 391 -12.58 5.81 -5.52
CA GLY A 391 -11.49 6.64 -6.04
C GLY A 391 -10.27 6.73 -5.11
N PRO A 392 -10.34 7.49 -4.01
CA PRO A 392 -9.17 7.82 -3.20
C PRO A 392 -8.38 6.63 -2.68
N ALA A 393 -9.01 5.47 -2.46
CA ALA A 393 -8.33 4.27 -1.95
C ALA A 393 -7.21 3.76 -2.88
N GLY A 394 -7.36 3.87 -4.19
CA GLY A 394 -6.40 3.34 -5.17
C GLY A 394 -5.66 4.39 -5.98
N VAL A 395 -6.28 5.53 -6.22
CA VAL A 395 -5.77 6.59 -7.10
C VAL A 395 -4.38 7.10 -6.70
N PRO A 396 -4.04 7.36 -5.43
CA PRO A 396 -2.71 7.87 -5.07
C PRO A 396 -1.57 6.96 -5.49
N PHE A 397 -1.75 5.65 -5.39
CA PHE A 397 -0.74 4.67 -5.77
C PHE A 397 -0.59 4.58 -7.29
N LEU A 398 -1.70 4.56 -8.03
CA LEU A 398 -1.69 4.58 -9.49
C LEU A 398 -1.07 5.88 -10.02
N MET A 399 -1.48 7.01 -9.47
CA MET A 399 -0.96 8.32 -9.86
C MET A 399 0.56 8.43 -9.63
N THR A 400 1.08 7.87 -8.54
CA THR A 400 2.53 7.81 -8.31
C THR A 400 3.24 7.00 -9.39
N ALA A 401 2.65 5.88 -9.84
CA ALA A 401 3.21 5.08 -10.92
C ALA A 401 3.23 5.81 -12.27
N GLU A 402 2.25 6.66 -12.54
CA GLU A 402 2.08 7.36 -13.81
C GLU A 402 2.86 8.68 -13.90
N LEU A 403 3.02 9.39 -12.78
CA LEU A 403 3.68 10.70 -12.74
C LEU A 403 5.21 10.64 -12.74
N PHE A 404 5.81 9.52 -12.36
CA PHE A 404 7.26 9.40 -12.18
C PHE A 404 7.90 8.38 -13.12
N THR A 405 9.12 8.71 -13.58
CA THR A 405 9.99 7.76 -14.27
C THR A 405 10.40 6.62 -13.33
N GLN A 406 10.90 5.54 -13.91
CA GLN A 406 11.30 4.35 -13.18
C GLN A 406 12.40 4.64 -12.13
N SER A 407 13.28 5.60 -12.38
CA SER A 407 14.33 6.04 -11.43
C SER A 407 13.79 6.77 -10.20
N HIS A 408 12.75 7.59 -10.35
CA HIS A 408 12.18 8.42 -9.28
C HIS A 408 11.04 7.73 -8.53
N ARG A 409 10.41 6.74 -9.16
CA ARG A 409 9.20 6.08 -8.67
C ARG A 409 9.35 5.46 -7.27
N PRO A 410 10.43 4.73 -6.94
CA PRO A 410 10.59 4.16 -5.59
C PRO A 410 10.65 5.22 -4.50
N ALA A 411 11.39 6.31 -4.73
CA ALA A 411 11.48 7.42 -3.78
C ALA A 411 10.12 8.12 -3.58
N ALA A 412 9.36 8.31 -4.67
CA ALA A 412 8.02 8.90 -4.62
C ALA A 412 7.02 8.03 -3.84
N TYR A 413 7.08 6.71 -3.99
CA TYR A 413 6.27 5.78 -3.19
C TYR A 413 6.61 5.83 -1.71
N ILE A 414 7.88 5.94 -1.36
CA ILE A 414 8.30 6.06 0.05
C ILE A 414 7.78 7.37 0.64
N VAL A 415 7.91 8.49 -0.07
CA VAL A 415 7.40 9.79 0.38
C VAL A 415 5.89 9.76 0.57
N GLY A 416 5.14 9.30 -0.43
CA GLY A 416 3.68 9.19 -0.38
C GLY A 416 3.19 8.25 0.72
N GLY A 417 3.77 7.05 0.82
CA GLY A 417 3.42 6.05 1.81
C GLY A 417 3.77 6.46 3.24
N SER A 418 4.92 7.09 3.45
CA SER A 418 5.32 7.62 4.77
C SER A 418 4.36 8.71 5.24
N LEU A 419 3.99 9.62 4.34
CA LEU A 419 3.02 10.67 4.65
C LEU A 419 1.64 10.10 4.95
N ASN A 420 1.21 9.10 4.19
CA ASN A 420 -0.04 8.39 4.41
C ASN A 420 -0.13 7.82 5.84
N TRP A 421 0.88 7.10 6.29
CA TRP A 421 0.94 6.56 7.64
C TRP A 421 1.02 7.63 8.73
N LEU A 422 1.78 8.71 8.48
CA LEU A 422 1.89 9.81 9.42
C LEU A 422 0.56 10.55 9.59
N CYS A 423 -0.18 10.80 8.51
CA CYS A 423 -1.50 11.39 8.56
C CYS A 423 -2.51 10.46 9.28
N ASN A 424 -2.46 9.16 9.03
CA ASN A 424 -3.29 8.16 9.71
C ASN A 424 -3.03 8.18 11.24
N PHE A 425 -1.77 8.20 11.66
CA PHE A 425 -1.40 8.36 13.07
C PHE A 425 -1.97 9.64 13.67
N THR A 426 -1.83 10.75 12.97
CA THR A 426 -2.27 12.07 13.43
C THR A 426 -3.79 12.10 13.63
N ILE A 427 -4.56 11.60 12.67
CA ILE A 427 -6.02 11.53 12.76
C ILE A 427 -6.45 10.60 13.90
N GLY A 428 -5.87 9.40 14.00
CA GLY A 428 -6.19 8.46 15.07
C GLY A 428 -5.95 9.01 16.47
N LEU A 429 -4.91 9.84 16.63
CA LEU A 429 -4.56 10.46 17.91
C LEU A 429 -5.43 11.69 18.22
N ILE A 430 -5.65 12.57 17.25
CA ILE A 430 -6.27 13.90 17.47
C ILE A 430 -7.78 13.84 17.42
N PHE A 431 -8.39 12.94 16.64
CA PHE A 431 -9.82 12.94 16.40
C PHE A 431 -10.70 12.93 17.66
N PRO A 432 -10.44 12.10 18.72
CA PRO A 432 -11.25 12.11 19.92
C PRO A 432 -11.24 13.47 20.64
N PHE A 433 -10.10 14.16 20.64
CA PHE A 433 -9.98 15.50 21.25
C PHE A 433 -10.70 16.55 20.40
N LEU A 434 -10.58 16.46 19.08
CA LEU A 434 -11.31 17.34 18.17
C LEU A 434 -12.82 17.17 18.32
N GLN A 435 -13.28 15.92 18.46
CA GLN A 435 -14.69 15.61 18.69
C GLN A 435 -15.18 16.10 20.06
N MET A 436 -14.35 15.99 21.12
CA MET A 436 -14.68 16.50 22.45
C MET A 436 -14.77 18.03 22.48
N SER A 437 -13.94 18.75 21.73
CA SER A 437 -13.90 20.22 21.72
C SER A 437 -14.90 20.84 20.76
N ALA A 438 -15.02 20.31 19.53
CA ALA A 438 -15.84 20.89 18.46
C ALA A 438 -17.16 20.12 18.20
N GLY A 439 -17.39 18.98 18.85
CA GLY A 439 -18.59 18.15 18.63
C GLY A 439 -18.78 17.78 17.15
N ALA A 440 -19.97 17.98 16.61
CA ALA A 440 -20.28 17.69 15.22
C ALA A 440 -19.58 18.61 14.20
N PHE A 441 -19.09 19.77 14.63
CA PHE A 441 -18.39 20.71 13.73
C PHE A 441 -17.02 20.18 13.27
N CYS A 442 -16.46 19.14 13.94
CA CYS A 442 -15.23 18.50 13.50
C CYS A 442 -15.30 17.96 12.05
N TYR A 443 -16.49 17.58 11.59
CA TYR A 443 -16.68 17.10 10.20
C TYR A 443 -16.55 18.20 9.15
N LEU A 444 -16.78 19.47 9.53
CA LEU A 444 -16.56 20.61 8.63
C LEU A 444 -15.07 20.81 8.30
N VAL A 445 -14.18 20.46 9.24
CA VAL A 445 -12.73 20.49 9.00
C VAL A 445 -12.37 19.48 7.90
N PHE A 446 -12.88 18.25 7.99
CA PHE A 446 -12.65 17.24 6.95
C PHE A 446 -13.26 17.63 5.61
N CYS A 447 -14.48 18.18 5.62
CA CYS A 447 -15.11 18.70 4.40
C CYS A 447 -14.27 19.79 3.74
N GLY A 448 -13.76 20.75 4.52
CA GLY A 448 -12.86 21.80 4.02
C GLY A 448 -11.58 21.24 3.38
N ILE A 449 -10.95 20.24 4.02
CA ILE A 449 -9.77 19.56 3.47
C ILE A 449 -10.12 18.87 2.15
N CYS A 450 -11.23 18.13 2.09
CA CYS A 450 -11.67 17.46 0.86
C CYS A 450 -11.90 18.46 -0.28
N LEU A 451 -12.53 19.59 -0.01
CA LEU A 451 -12.75 20.64 -1.01
C LEU A 451 -11.43 21.25 -1.52
N LEU A 452 -10.49 21.53 -0.61
CA LEU A 452 -9.17 22.05 -0.99
C LEU A 452 -8.39 21.04 -1.86
N VAL A 453 -8.41 19.76 -1.49
CA VAL A 453 -7.74 18.70 -2.27
C VAL A 453 -8.41 18.51 -3.63
N ALA A 454 -9.76 18.52 -3.69
CA ALA A 454 -10.51 18.43 -4.95
C ALA A 454 -10.18 19.61 -5.88
N LEU A 455 -10.12 20.81 -5.34
CA LEU A 455 -9.74 22.02 -6.09
C LEU A 455 -8.29 21.92 -6.59
N TYR A 456 -7.37 21.46 -5.74
CA TYR A 456 -5.97 21.23 -6.14
C TYR A 456 -5.86 20.20 -7.28
N VAL A 457 -6.52 19.05 -7.15
CA VAL A 457 -6.51 18.00 -8.19
C VAL A 457 -7.07 18.55 -9.49
N TYR A 458 -8.19 19.26 -9.45
CA TYR A 458 -8.81 19.86 -10.65
C TYR A 458 -7.90 20.87 -11.34
N LEU A 459 -7.20 21.72 -10.58
CA LEU A 459 -6.39 22.81 -11.14
C LEU A 459 -4.98 22.35 -11.55
N VAL A 460 -4.37 21.44 -10.81
CA VAL A 460 -2.94 21.13 -10.93
C VAL A 460 -2.67 19.79 -11.61
N VAL A 461 -3.40 18.73 -11.22
CA VAL A 461 -3.14 17.38 -11.71
C VAL A 461 -3.66 17.23 -13.15
N PRO A 462 -2.82 16.87 -14.13
CA PRO A 462 -3.27 16.62 -15.50
C PRO A 462 -3.90 15.23 -15.64
N GLU A 463 -4.73 15.06 -16.67
CA GLU A 463 -5.18 13.73 -17.10
C GLU A 463 -3.99 12.93 -17.67
N THR A 464 -3.77 11.74 -17.12
CA THR A 464 -2.63 10.88 -17.45
C THR A 464 -2.96 9.76 -18.44
N LYS A 465 -4.26 9.50 -18.67
CA LYS A 465 -4.73 8.41 -19.52
C LYS A 465 -4.16 8.49 -20.94
N ASN A 466 -3.51 7.40 -21.39
CA ASN A 466 -2.89 7.25 -22.70
C ASN A 466 -1.77 8.28 -23.01
N LYS A 467 -1.12 8.84 -21.99
CA LYS A 467 -0.01 9.80 -22.16
C LYS A 467 1.31 9.19 -21.71
N THR A 468 2.37 9.58 -22.42
CA THR A 468 3.74 9.24 -22.04
C THR A 468 4.21 10.12 -20.88
N PHE A 469 5.23 9.66 -20.16
CA PHE A 469 5.85 10.44 -19.09
C PHE A 469 6.34 11.83 -19.57
N MET A 470 6.90 11.89 -20.77
CA MET A 470 7.40 13.16 -21.35
C MET A 470 6.26 14.15 -21.60
N GLU A 471 5.13 13.68 -22.11
CA GLU A 471 3.94 14.50 -22.31
C GLU A 471 3.37 14.98 -20.96
N ILE A 472 3.30 14.12 -19.95
CA ILE A 472 2.85 14.49 -18.61
C ILE A 472 3.77 15.55 -18.01
N SER A 473 5.07 15.37 -18.10
CA SER A 473 6.07 16.35 -17.62
C SER A 473 5.94 17.70 -18.34
N HIS A 474 5.73 17.67 -19.65
CA HIS A 474 5.50 18.88 -20.45
C HIS A 474 4.20 19.60 -20.05
N ILE A 475 3.13 18.87 -19.77
CA ILE A 475 1.85 19.47 -19.32
C ILE A 475 2.05 20.16 -17.97
N PHE A 476 2.77 19.56 -17.02
CA PHE A 476 3.09 20.21 -15.75
C PHE A 476 3.91 21.48 -15.93
N ALA A 477 4.89 21.47 -16.84
CA ALA A 477 5.69 22.65 -17.16
C ALA A 477 4.84 23.76 -17.79
N THR A 478 3.95 23.43 -18.72
CA THR A 478 3.04 24.37 -19.38
C THR A 478 2.01 24.94 -18.41
N ARG A 479 1.36 24.12 -17.57
CA ARG A 479 0.43 24.60 -16.54
C ARG A 479 1.09 25.53 -15.53
N ARG A 480 2.35 25.30 -15.20
CA ARG A 480 3.14 26.20 -14.35
C ARG A 480 3.25 27.59 -14.98
N SER A 481 3.45 27.68 -16.29
CA SER A 481 3.52 28.96 -17.00
C SER A 481 2.19 29.73 -16.91
N PHE A 482 1.05 29.03 -16.96
CA PHE A 482 -0.28 29.66 -16.76
C PHE A 482 -0.54 30.14 -15.34
N LEU A 483 -0.15 29.37 -14.32
CA LEU A 483 -0.34 29.75 -12.91
C LEU A 483 0.59 30.90 -12.47
N SER A 484 1.68 31.12 -13.19
CA SER A 484 2.60 32.24 -12.93
C SER A 484 2.25 33.55 -13.64
N ILE A 485 1.22 33.54 -14.52
CA ILE A 485 0.77 34.74 -15.23
C ILE A 485 -0.28 35.46 -14.37
N PRO A 486 -0.13 36.77 -14.11
CA PRO A 486 -1.14 37.56 -13.39
C PRO A 486 -2.53 37.47 -14.04
N ALA A 487 -3.58 37.38 -13.24
CA ALA A 487 -4.96 37.08 -13.68
C ALA A 487 -5.50 38.04 -14.75
N HIS A 488 -4.96 39.24 -14.88
CA HIS A 488 -5.41 40.24 -15.88
C HIS A 488 -4.97 39.91 -17.32
N LEU A 489 -4.03 38.97 -17.54
CA LEU A 489 -3.57 38.53 -18.87
C LEU A 489 -4.24 37.24 -19.37
N ILE A 490 -5.05 36.57 -18.54
CA ILE A 490 -5.68 35.29 -18.88
C ILE A 490 -6.79 35.44 -19.92
N GLY A 491 -7.38 36.65 -20.03
CA GLY A 491 -8.47 36.95 -20.99
C GLY A 491 -8.06 36.99 -22.46
N MET A 492 -6.78 37.20 -22.77
CA MET A 492 -6.35 37.43 -24.16
C MET A 492 -5.70 36.22 -24.85
N LYS A 493 -5.34 35.14 -24.12
CA LYS A 493 -4.61 33.96 -24.69
C LYS A 493 -5.48 32.73 -24.98
N LYS A 494 -6.80 32.80 -24.72
CA LYS A 494 -7.69 31.66 -24.92
C LYS A 494 -8.14 31.43 -26.37
N LEU A 495 -7.82 32.36 -27.30
CA LEU A 495 -8.24 32.28 -28.71
C LEU A 495 -7.17 31.77 -29.69
N ASP A 496 -5.89 31.77 -29.33
CA ASP A 496 -4.83 31.42 -30.31
C ASP A 496 -4.26 29.98 -30.19
N GLY A 497 -4.81 29.13 -29.31
CA GLY A 497 -4.25 27.80 -29.01
C GLY A 497 -4.74 26.65 -29.90
N TYR A 498 -5.74 26.87 -30.77
CA TYR A 498 -6.30 25.77 -31.60
C TYR A 498 -5.96 25.83 -33.08
N GLY A 499 -5.22 26.84 -33.54
CA GLY A 499 -4.92 27.03 -34.95
C GLY A 499 -3.48 26.73 -35.42
N ALA A 500 -2.55 26.38 -34.55
CA ALA A 500 -1.12 26.36 -34.89
C ALA A 500 -0.49 24.96 -35.10
N LEU A 501 -1.28 23.88 -35.11
CA LEU A 501 -0.75 22.51 -35.25
C LEU A 501 -1.07 21.84 -36.60
N GLU A 502 -1.68 22.56 -37.55
CA GLU A 502 -2.05 21.99 -38.87
C GLU A 502 -1.31 22.57 -40.08
N SER A 503 -0.34 23.48 -39.90
CA SER A 503 0.33 24.14 -41.03
C SER A 503 1.84 23.94 -41.19
N SER A 504 2.45 22.96 -40.46
CA SER A 504 3.91 22.72 -40.59
C SER A 504 4.31 21.39 -41.24
N SER A 505 3.41 20.71 -41.96
CA SER A 505 3.73 19.44 -42.65
C SER A 505 3.53 19.43 -44.18
N LEU A 506 3.42 20.60 -44.81
CA LEU A 506 3.27 20.67 -46.30
C LEU A 506 4.06 21.86 -46.91
N GLU A 507 5.37 21.87 -46.76
CA GLU A 507 6.26 22.62 -47.67
C GLU A 507 7.70 22.12 -47.46
N ASP A 508 8.07 21.06 -48.10
CA ASP A 508 9.40 20.89 -48.71
C ASP A 508 9.45 19.66 -49.66
N SER A 509 8.96 19.85 -50.86
CA SER A 509 9.34 19.04 -52.02
C SER A 509 8.99 19.79 -53.31
N GLY A 510 9.91 20.54 -53.79
CA GLY A 510 9.75 21.14 -55.09
C GLY A 510 10.92 22.01 -55.54
N SER A 511 11.66 21.48 -56.50
CA SER A 511 12.57 22.18 -57.41
C SER A 511 14.07 22.18 -57.07
N ARG A 512 14.76 21.28 -57.77
CA ARG A 512 15.98 21.63 -58.55
C ARG A 512 16.29 20.55 -59.56
N LEU A 513 16.08 20.87 -60.79
CA LEU A 513 16.82 20.42 -61.97
C LEU A 513 16.95 21.64 -62.90
N PRO A 514 17.93 21.78 -63.74
CA PRO A 514 18.78 20.82 -64.37
C PRO A 514 20.21 20.73 -63.82
#